data_66a0d0bc72105f5f68f5004068748b47
#
_entry.id   66a0d0bc72105f5f68f5004068748b47
#
_cell.length_a   1.000
_cell.length_b   1.000
_cell.length_c   1.000
_cell.angle_alpha   90.00
_cell.angle_beta   90.00
_cell.angle_gamma   90.00
#
_symmetry.space_group_name_H-M   'P 1'
#
loop_
_entity.id
_entity.type
_entity.pdbx_description
1 polymer ?
#
loop_
_entity_poly.entity_id
_entity_poly.type
_entity_poly.pdbx_seq_one_letter_code
_entity_poly.pdbx_strand_id
1 'polypeptide(L)'
;MDERGYGPGRAQRVPRPRSAYRPPKKRTLSDLRPLVKQGLYRIGNHAARHATCEGFTETDIVQTVLYGRELMRYWQDERLLVLGYLPVSAAVKIPLHVVVEYSAQRWVDVVTAFIPHDAHRVPSRARLAEALRYDRDEPESWLVGPGRDQRG
;
A
#
# COMPACT_ATOMS: atom_id res chain seq x y z
N MET A 1 -7.43 44.24 23.09
CA MET A 1 -7.68 43.70 23.06
C MET A 1 -7.93 43.42 22.82
N ASP A 2 -7.65 43.44 22.60
CA ASP A 2 -7.81 42.92 22.29
C ASP A 2 -7.94 42.57 22.05
N GLU A 3 -7.67 42.55 21.91
CA GLU A 3 -7.82 41.90 21.64
C GLU A 3 -8.11 41.56 21.30
N ARG A 4 -8.00 41.70 21.19
CA ARG A 4 -8.34 41.05 20.82
C ARG A 4 -8.56 40.59 20.34
N GLY A 5 -8.59 40.54 20.13
CA GLY A 5 -8.82 39.84 19.61
C GLY A 5 -8.54 39.53 19.15
N TYR A 6 -7.88 39.56 18.87
CA TYR A 6 -7.52 39.02 18.40
C TYR A 6 -7.43 38.17 18.51
N GLY A 7 -7.47 38.13 18.58
CA GLY A 7 -7.18 37.23 18.46
C GLY A 7 -7.48 36.40 18.13
N PRO A 8 -7.63 36.43 18.00
CA PRO A 8 -8.04 35.43 17.68
C PRO A 8 -7.95 34.83 16.57
N GLY A 9 -8.34 35.05 16.06
CA GLY A 9 -8.43 34.35 14.92
C GLY A 9 -7.21 33.72 14.49
N ARG A 10 -6.18 34.30 14.53
CA ARG A 10 -5.08 33.75 14.10
C ARG A 10 -4.75 32.52 14.64
N ALA A 11 -5.20 32.27 15.73
CA ALA A 11 -4.83 31.05 16.33
C ALA A 11 -5.15 29.87 15.50
N GLN A 12 -6.13 29.95 14.74
CA GLN A 12 -6.49 28.80 14.07
C GLN A 12 -5.55 28.33 13.12
N ARG A 13 -4.88 29.18 12.42
CA ARG A 13 -4.05 28.65 11.50
C ARG A 13 -2.90 28.04 12.09
N VAL A 14 -2.48 28.48 13.14
CA VAL A 14 -1.37 27.88 13.75
C VAL A 14 -1.56 26.45 14.07
N PRO A 15 -2.70 26.10 14.56
CA PRO A 15 -2.91 24.70 14.85
C PRO A 15 -2.78 23.79 13.67
N ARG A 16 -2.75 24.37 12.50
CA ARG A 16 -2.66 23.56 11.38
C ARG A 16 -1.53 22.60 11.41
N PRO A 17 -0.36 22.94 11.79
CA PRO A 17 0.71 21.97 11.86
C PRO A 17 0.38 20.81 12.74
N ARG A 18 -0.25 21.12 13.85
CA ARG A 18 -0.59 20.08 14.76
C ARG A 18 -1.64 19.20 14.17
N SER A 19 -2.58 19.77 13.47
CA SER A 19 -3.60 18.95 12.89
C SER A 19 -3.02 18.12 11.76
N ALA A 20 -1.90 18.49 11.22
CA ALA A 20 -1.29 17.70 10.19
C ALA A 20 -0.66 16.43 10.74
N TYR A 21 -0.34 16.40 12.01
CA TYR A 21 0.20 15.20 12.59
C TYR A 21 -0.91 14.29 13.06
N ARG A 22 -0.86 13.05 12.68
CA ARG A 22 -1.76 12.03 13.19
C ARG A 22 -0.95 10.79 13.46
N PRO A 23 -1.20 10.12 14.57
CA PRO A 23 -0.53 8.86 14.81
C PRO A 23 -0.91 7.88 13.71
N PRO A 24 0.01 7.03 13.30
CA PRO A 24 -0.32 6.00 12.33
C PRO A 24 -1.43 5.10 12.85
N LYS A 25 -2.30 4.67 11.95
CA LYS A 25 -3.38 3.78 12.30
C LYS A 25 -2.86 2.38 12.56
N LYS A 26 -3.55 1.68 13.39
CA LYS A 26 -3.29 0.27 13.60
C LYS A 26 -4.35 -0.52 12.88
N ARG A 27 -3.97 -1.16 11.80
CA ARG A 27 -4.86 -2.04 11.06
C ARG A 27 -4.12 -3.31 10.73
N THR A 28 -4.80 -4.41 10.83
CA THR A 28 -4.21 -5.70 10.55
C THR A 28 -4.54 -6.14 9.14
N LEU A 29 -3.84 -7.16 8.68
CA LEU A 29 -4.14 -7.73 7.38
C LEU A 29 -5.59 -8.23 7.36
N SER A 30 -6.08 -8.77 8.47
CA SER A 30 -7.47 -9.19 8.56
C SER A 30 -8.46 -8.04 8.34
N ASP A 31 -8.08 -6.84 8.75
CA ASP A 31 -8.94 -5.68 8.53
C ASP A 31 -9.00 -5.29 7.07
N LEU A 32 -7.95 -5.57 6.33
CA LEU A 32 -7.85 -5.14 4.93
C LEU A 32 -8.49 -6.13 3.97
N ARG A 33 -8.52 -7.39 4.33
CA ARG A 33 -9.01 -8.43 3.43
C ARG A 33 -10.45 -8.23 2.95
N PRO A 34 -11.37 -7.80 3.80
CA PRO A 34 -12.74 -7.55 3.31
C PRO A 34 -12.79 -6.47 2.23
N LEU A 35 -11.95 -5.46 2.35
CA LEU A 35 -11.90 -4.42 1.33
C LEU A 35 -11.42 -4.99 0.01
N VAL A 36 -10.34 -5.76 0.06
CA VAL A 36 -9.78 -6.35 -1.15
C VAL A 36 -10.77 -7.31 -1.80
N LYS A 37 -11.50 -8.08 -0.99
CA LYS A 37 -12.52 -8.98 -1.52
C LYS A 37 -13.61 -8.24 -2.26
N GLN A 38 -13.93 -7.03 -1.83
CA GLN A 38 -14.96 -6.23 -2.46
C GLN A 38 -14.44 -5.46 -3.67
N GLY A 39 -13.18 -5.62 -4.02
CA GLY A 39 -12.60 -4.89 -5.13
C GLY A 39 -12.19 -3.47 -4.76
N LEU A 40 -12.12 -3.16 -3.47
CA LEU A 40 -11.77 -1.82 -3.02
C LEU A 40 -10.29 -1.73 -2.78
N TYR A 41 -9.55 -1.74 -3.88
CA TYR A 41 -8.10 -1.61 -3.83
C TYR A 41 -7.62 -0.94 -5.11
N ARG A 42 -6.41 -0.41 -5.04
CA ARG A 42 -5.76 0.19 -6.21
C ARG A 42 -4.39 -0.44 -6.33
N ILE A 43 -3.95 -0.66 -7.55
CA ILE A 43 -2.63 -1.21 -7.81
C ILE A 43 -1.78 -0.09 -8.40
N GLY A 44 -0.73 0.27 -7.68
CA GLY A 44 0.14 1.33 -8.10
C GLY A 44 0.95 0.97 -9.34
N ASN A 45 1.45 1.97 -9.99
CA ASN A 45 2.21 1.79 -11.22
C ASN A 45 3.46 0.95 -11.01
N HIS A 46 4.12 1.11 -9.87
CA HIS A 46 5.32 0.33 -9.56
C HIS A 46 5.00 -1.16 -9.50
N ALA A 47 3.90 -1.52 -8.82
CA ALA A 47 3.49 -2.91 -8.73
C ALA A 47 3.09 -3.45 -10.11
N ALA A 48 2.38 -2.64 -10.89
CA ALA A 48 1.95 -3.07 -12.21
C ALA A 48 3.13 -3.32 -13.13
N ARG A 49 4.15 -2.48 -13.07
CA ARG A 49 5.34 -2.68 -13.91
C ARG A 49 6.08 -3.94 -13.53
N HIS A 50 6.22 -4.19 -12.23
CA HIS A 50 6.88 -5.42 -11.80
C HIS A 50 6.10 -6.65 -12.25
N ALA A 51 4.77 -6.59 -12.16
CA ALA A 51 3.95 -7.71 -12.60
C ALA A 51 4.23 -8.03 -14.06
N THR A 52 4.23 -7.00 -14.90
CA THR A 52 4.50 -7.21 -16.31
C THR A 52 5.91 -7.77 -16.55
N CYS A 53 6.90 -7.21 -15.87
CA CYS A 53 8.28 -7.61 -16.09
C CYS A 53 8.61 -8.97 -15.51
N GLU A 54 7.99 -9.32 -14.39
CA GLU A 54 8.35 -10.54 -13.69
C GLU A 54 7.36 -11.67 -13.90
N GLY A 55 6.28 -11.41 -14.61
CA GLY A 55 5.40 -12.48 -15.06
C GLY A 55 4.32 -12.91 -14.08
N PHE A 56 3.94 -12.06 -13.15
CA PHE A 56 2.79 -12.37 -12.31
C PHE A 56 1.65 -11.40 -12.64
N THR A 57 0.46 -11.66 -12.09
CA THR A 57 -0.74 -10.94 -12.49
C THR A 57 -1.37 -10.20 -11.33
N GLU A 58 -2.35 -9.36 -11.65
CA GLU A 58 -3.15 -8.71 -10.62
C GLU A 58 -3.82 -9.75 -9.73
N THR A 59 -4.32 -10.84 -10.29
CA THR A 59 -4.92 -11.91 -9.52
C THR A 59 -3.92 -12.49 -8.51
N ASP A 60 -2.67 -12.64 -8.92
CA ASP A 60 -1.65 -13.15 -8.02
C ASP A 60 -1.44 -12.21 -6.85
N ILE A 61 -1.44 -10.91 -7.12
CA ILE A 61 -1.31 -9.89 -6.07
C ILE A 61 -2.47 -10.00 -5.09
N VAL A 62 -3.69 -10.06 -5.61
CA VAL A 62 -4.88 -10.14 -4.79
C VAL A 62 -4.87 -11.41 -3.94
N GLN A 63 -4.53 -12.54 -4.53
CA GLN A 63 -4.47 -13.79 -3.81
C GLN A 63 -3.44 -13.72 -2.68
N THR A 64 -2.32 -13.05 -2.92
CA THR A 64 -1.31 -12.89 -1.89
C THR A 64 -1.85 -12.10 -0.71
N VAL A 65 -2.56 -11.01 -0.97
CA VAL A 65 -3.12 -10.22 0.13
C VAL A 65 -4.18 -11.02 0.88
N LEU A 66 -5.01 -11.77 0.16
CA LEU A 66 -6.11 -12.50 0.78
C LEU A 66 -5.65 -13.70 1.59
N TYR A 67 -4.61 -14.39 1.13
CA TYR A 67 -4.23 -15.67 1.71
C TYR A 67 -2.80 -15.77 2.19
N GLY A 68 -2.00 -14.74 1.99
CA GLY A 68 -0.62 -14.72 2.44
C GLY A 68 -0.52 -14.34 3.90
N ARG A 69 0.70 -14.12 4.36
CA ARG A 69 0.89 -13.74 5.74
C ARG A 69 1.73 -12.49 5.85
N GLU A 70 1.49 -11.75 6.90
CA GLU A 70 2.25 -10.54 7.17
C GLU A 70 3.69 -10.93 7.49
N LEU A 71 4.64 -10.35 6.78
CA LEU A 71 6.03 -10.61 6.98
C LEU A 71 6.72 -9.47 7.71
N MET A 72 6.28 -8.25 7.42
CA MET A 72 6.87 -7.07 8.03
C MET A 72 5.85 -5.95 8.06
N ARG A 73 5.91 -5.14 9.11
CA ARG A 73 5.03 -3.99 9.24
C ARG A 73 5.89 -2.73 9.29
N TYR A 74 5.60 -1.83 8.38
CA TYR A 74 6.24 -0.51 8.34
C TYR A 74 5.25 0.46 8.94
N TRP A 75 5.12 0.43 10.25
CA TRP A 75 4.02 1.11 10.92
C TRP A 75 4.04 2.62 10.72
N GLN A 76 5.22 3.22 10.59
CA GLN A 76 5.31 4.67 10.40
C GLN A 76 4.66 5.10 9.08
N ASP A 77 4.71 4.24 8.09
CA ASP A 77 4.18 4.54 6.76
C ASP A 77 2.83 3.88 6.51
N GLU A 78 2.31 3.20 7.52
CA GLU A 78 1.04 2.48 7.42
C GLU A 78 1.06 1.47 6.28
N ARG A 79 2.12 0.67 6.24
CA ARG A 79 2.33 -0.35 5.21
C ARG A 79 2.58 -1.72 5.82
N LEU A 80 2.18 -2.73 5.07
CA LEU A 80 2.43 -4.13 5.42
C LEU A 80 3.08 -4.82 4.23
N LEU A 81 4.09 -5.64 4.51
CA LEU A 81 4.65 -6.54 3.50
C LEU A 81 4.02 -7.90 3.72
N VAL A 82 3.39 -8.42 2.68
CA VAL A 82 2.70 -9.70 2.73
C VAL A 82 3.44 -10.68 1.85
N LEU A 83 3.62 -11.90 2.35
CA LEU A 83 4.28 -12.97 1.61
C LEU A 83 3.24 -13.99 1.16
N GLY A 84 3.22 -14.28 -0.11
CA GLY A 84 2.45 -15.38 -0.68
C GLY A 84 3.30 -16.14 -1.64
N TYR A 85 2.72 -17.17 -2.25
CA TYR A 85 3.45 -18.01 -3.18
C TYR A 85 2.63 -18.23 -4.43
N LEU A 86 3.32 -18.10 -5.58
CA LEU A 86 2.72 -18.37 -6.88
C LEU A 86 2.88 -19.84 -7.18
N PRO A 87 1.80 -20.57 -7.43
CA PRO A 87 1.93 -21.97 -7.79
C PRO A 87 2.36 -22.07 -9.25
N VAL A 88 3.54 -22.60 -9.47
CA VAL A 88 4.04 -22.82 -10.82
C VAL A 88 3.77 -24.24 -11.24
N SER A 89 3.91 -25.17 -10.31
CA SER A 89 3.58 -26.55 -10.55
C SER A 89 3.29 -27.18 -9.19
N ALA A 90 2.96 -28.45 -9.17
CA ALA A 90 2.66 -29.12 -7.91
C ALA A 90 3.83 -29.07 -6.95
N ALA A 91 5.05 -29.00 -7.48
CA ALA A 91 6.24 -29.07 -6.65
C ALA A 91 6.97 -27.74 -6.51
N VAL A 92 6.64 -26.73 -7.31
CA VAL A 92 7.39 -25.48 -7.35
C VAL A 92 6.49 -24.32 -7.06
N LYS A 93 6.87 -23.53 -6.07
CA LYS A 93 6.18 -22.29 -5.72
C LYS A 93 7.19 -21.17 -5.69
N ILE A 94 6.78 -20.04 -6.19
CA ILE A 94 7.64 -18.85 -6.24
C ILE A 94 7.11 -17.83 -5.25
N PRO A 95 7.97 -17.31 -4.36
CA PRO A 95 7.50 -16.33 -3.39
C PRO A 95 7.12 -15.03 -4.08
N LEU A 96 6.10 -14.38 -3.58
CA LEU A 96 5.71 -13.06 -4.04
C LEU A 96 5.58 -12.17 -2.83
N HIS A 97 6.21 -11.00 -2.88
CA HIS A 97 6.07 -9.97 -1.86
C HIS A 97 5.11 -8.91 -2.38
N VAL A 98 4.13 -8.56 -1.57
CA VAL A 98 3.20 -7.49 -1.88
C VAL A 98 3.20 -6.51 -0.73
N VAL A 99 3.43 -5.24 -1.02
CA VAL A 99 3.39 -4.20 0.00
C VAL A 99 2.11 -3.42 -0.19
N VAL A 100 1.30 -3.38 0.86
CA VAL A 100 0.05 -2.64 0.84
C VAL A 100 0.13 -1.48 1.80
N GLU A 101 -0.55 -0.39 1.48
CA GLU A 101 -0.64 0.77 2.34
C GLU A 101 -2.08 0.93 2.76
N TYR A 102 -2.30 1.13 4.06
CA TYR A 102 -3.65 1.16 4.61
C TYR A 102 -4.01 2.52 5.19
N SER A 103 -3.37 3.57 4.72
CA SER A 103 -3.68 4.92 5.19
C SER A 103 -5.07 5.35 4.76
N ALA A 104 -5.57 4.88 3.63
CA ALA A 104 -6.93 5.18 3.21
C ALA A 104 -7.90 4.31 3.99
N GLN A 105 -9.08 4.85 4.30
CA GLN A 105 -10.04 4.09 5.08
C GLN A 105 -10.90 3.17 4.24
N ARG A 106 -11.12 3.52 3.00
CA ARG A 106 -12.10 2.82 2.18
C ARG A 106 -11.51 1.87 1.16
N TRP A 107 -10.20 1.90 0.98
CA TRP A 107 -9.58 1.00 0.02
C TRP A 107 -8.15 0.73 0.47
N VAL A 108 -7.54 -0.23 -0.18
CA VAL A 108 -6.17 -0.64 0.08
C VAL A 108 -5.33 -0.27 -1.13
N ASP A 109 -4.19 0.33 -0.91
CA ASP A 109 -3.26 0.65 -1.98
C ASP A 109 -2.17 -0.41 -2.05
N VAL A 110 -2.02 -1.06 -3.20
CA VAL A 110 -0.89 -1.95 -3.43
C VAL A 110 0.23 -1.09 -3.97
N VAL A 111 1.19 -0.75 -3.14
CA VAL A 111 2.24 0.18 -3.53
C VAL A 111 3.36 -0.47 -4.29
N THR A 112 3.63 -1.74 -4.03
CA THR A 112 4.56 -2.49 -4.85
C THR A 112 4.33 -3.99 -4.69
N ALA A 113 4.82 -4.75 -5.64
CA ALA A 113 4.82 -6.20 -5.60
C ALA A 113 6.02 -6.67 -6.39
N PHE A 114 6.68 -7.71 -5.93
CA PHE A 114 7.88 -8.20 -6.60
C PHE A 114 8.21 -9.61 -6.16
N ILE A 115 8.95 -10.31 -7.01
CA ILE A 115 9.43 -11.64 -6.68
C ILE A 115 10.80 -11.48 -6.02
N PRO A 116 10.91 -11.80 -4.72
CA PRO A 116 12.16 -11.61 -4.01
C PRO A 116 13.14 -12.76 -4.30
N HIS A 117 14.42 -12.48 -4.12
CA HIS A 117 15.42 -13.54 -4.19
C HIS A 117 15.26 -14.51 -3.04
N ASP A 118 14.95 -13.98 -1.87
CA ASP A 118 14.79 -14.77 -0.67
C ASP A 118 13.44 -14.40 -0.07
N ALA A 119 12.56 -15.39 0.12
CA ALA A 119 11.21 -15.16 0.57
C ALA A 119 11.13 -14.39 1.88
N HIS A 120 12.09 -14.60 2.77
CA HIS A 120 12.05 -14.01 4.11
C HIS A 120 12.91 -12.77 4.27
N ARG A 121 13.52 -12.31 3.20
CA ARG A 121 14.32 -11.10 3.28
C ARG A 121 13.45 -9.90 2.97
N VAL A 122 13.38 -8.95 3.91
CA VAL A 122 12.51 -7.81 3.76
C VAL A 122 13.33 -6.55 3.50
N PRO A 123 12.84 -5.65 2.66
CA PRO A 123 13.51 -4.37 2.46
C PRO A 123 13.34 -3.48 3.68
N SER A 124 14.32 -2.63 3.93
CA SER A 124 14.20 -1.64 4.97
C SER A 124 13.19 -0.58 4.56
N ARG A 125 12.72 0.17 5.53
CA ARG A 125 11.80 1.27 5.28
C ARG A 125 12.38 2.26 4.30
N ALA A 126 13.65 2.59 4.44
CA ALA A 126 14.31 3.56 3.57
C ALA A 126 14.43 3.05 2.15
N ARG A 127 14.75 1.77 1.98
CA ARG A 127 14.85 1.21 0.64
C ARG A 127 13.50 1.19 -0.04
N LEU A 128 12.47 0.87 0.71
CA LEU A 128 11.14 0.83 0.16
C LEU A 128 10.70 2.23 -0.28
N ALA A 129 10.96 3.23 0.54
CA ALA A 129 10.62 4.60 0.21
C ALA A 129 11.35 5.06 -1.05
N GLU A 130 12.61 4.68 -1.17
CA GLU A 130 13.40 5.04 -2.33
C GLU A 130 12.81 4.42 -3.60
N ALA A 131 12.47 3.15 -3.52
CA ALA A 131 11.93 2.44 -4.68
C ALA A 131 10.60 3.03 -5.13
N LEU A 132 9.82 3.55 -4.20
CA LEU A 132 8.50 4.06 -4.52
C LEU A 132 8.46 5.54 -4.85
N ARG A 133 9.60 6.19 -4.85
CA ARG A 133 9.62 7.63 -5.06
C ARG A 133 9.06 8.03 -6.41
N TYR A 134 9.37 7.25 -7.43
CA TYR A 134 8.94 7.60 -8.78
C TYR A 134 7.44 7.46 -8.97
N ASP A 135 6.81 6.57 -8.24
CA ASP A 135 5.36 6.44 -8.36
C ASP A 135 4.66 7.71 -7.91
N ARG A 136 5.20 8.36 -6.90
CA ARG A 136 4.56 9.56 -6.39
C ARG A 136 4.67 10.73 -7.32
N ASP A 137 5.64 10.67 -8.23
CA ASP A 137 5.85 11.77 -9.16
C ASP A 137 4.97 11.68 -10.38
N GLU A 138 4.17 10.63 -10.50
CA GLU A 138 3.30 10.43 -11.64
C GLU A 138 1.85 10.49 -11.20
N PRO A 139 1.14 11.55 -11.56
CA PRO A 139 -0.21 11.74 -11.04
C PRO A 139 -1.18 10.63 -11.41
N GLU A 140 -0.95 9.92 -12.49
CA GLU A 140 -1.86 8.87 -12.90
C GLU A 140 -1.24 7.50 -12.77
N SER A 141 -0.52 7.30 -11.70
CA SER A 141 0.19 6.05 -11.53
C SER A 141 -0.68 4.93 -10.98
N TRP A 142 -1.87 5.22 -10.53
CA TRP A 142 -2.65 4.22 -9.84
C TRP A 142 -3.68 3.57 -10.73
N LEU A 143 -3.73 2.24 -10.68
CA LEU A 143 -4.76 1.47 -11.36
C LEU A 143 -5.77 1.02 -10.33
N VAL A 144 -7.04 1.13 -10.68
CA VAL A 144 -8.10 0.72 -9.78
C VAL A 144 -8.32 -0.78 -9.93
N GLY A 145 -8.81 -1.41 -8.87
CA GLY A 145 -9.06 -2.86 -8.89
C GLY A 145 -10.18 -3.25 -9.80
N PRO A 146 -10.76 -4.42 -9.59
CA PRO A 146 -11.69 -5.00 -10.56
C PRO A 146 -12.81 -4.09 -11.02
N GLY A 147 -13.31 -3.25 -10.15
CA GLY A 147 -14.38 -2.36 -10.54
C GLY A 147 -14.01 -1.37 -11.61
N ARG A 148 -12.75 -1.08 -11.77
CA ARG A 148 -12.33 -0.15 -12.76
C ARG A 148 -12.40 -0.70 -14.15
N ASP A 149 -12.31 -1.97 -14.25
CA ASP A 149 -12.22 -2.59 -15.57
C ASP A 149 -13.44 -2.41 -16.42
N GLN A 150 -14.49 -1.98 -15.87
CA GLN A 150 -15.65 -1.77 -16.68
C GLN A 150 -15.40 -0.75 -17.74
N ARG A 151 -14.43 0.07 -17.56
CA ARG A 151 -14.16 1.03 -18.56
C ARG A 151 -13.39 0.47 -19.65
N GLY A 152 -12.74 -0.60 -19.36
CA GLY A 152 -11.90 -1.30 -20.21
C GLY A 152 -11.92 -1.27 -21.56
#